data_c6aaa800cd8bf0853cf8b1f9b010a2a7
#
_entry.id   c6aaa800cd8bf0853cf8b1f9b010a2a7
#
_cell.length_a   1.000
_cell.length_b   1.000
_cell.length_c   1.000
_cell.angle_alpha   90.00
_cell.angle_beta   90.00
_cell.angle_gamma   90.00
#
_symmetry.space_group_name_H-M   'P 1'
#
loop_
_entity.id
_entity.type
_entity.pdbx_description
1 polymer ?
#
loop_
_entity_poly.entity_id
_entity_poly.type
_entity_poly.pdbx_seq_one_letter_code
_entity_poly.pdbx_strand_id
1 'polypeptide(L)'
;MLSWLGENTELAIIAIPIFAFAEAFVGLGLFVSGALLVIASSIVYENGLLSVEGISTLAFLGALLGDLAGFYVGKKTGPYFQETQFARKRKNTIQRASKMIANYGNYVVFLGRFLPAIRSVIPAMLGVAGFSSFKFLVLDVLACLLWCVALAAIILGIGTML
;
A
#
# COMPACT_ATOMS: atom_id res chain seq x y z
N MET A 1 -2.79 -9.47 -22.16
CA MET A 1 -2.61 -9.61 -20.69
C MET A 1 -3.95 -9.66 -19.95
N LEU A 2 -4.93 -8.79 -20.28
CA LEU A 2 -6.25 -8.78 -19.65
C LEU A 2 -7.09 -10.02 -19.96
N SER A 3 -7.06 -10.52 -21.21
CA SER A 3 -7.73 -11.77 -21.59
C SER A 3 -7.18 -13.00 -20.85
N TRP A 4 -5.88 -13.01 -20.61
CA TRP A 4 -5.22 -14.11 -19.87
C TRP A 4 -5.62 -14.15 -18.39
N LEU A 5 -5.83 -13.00 -17.75
CA LEU A 5 -6.36 -12.92 -16.37
C LEU A 5 -7.81 -13.39 -16.28
N GLY A 6 -8.62 -13.17 -17.32
CA GLY A 6 -9.99 -13.67 -17.39
C GLY A 6 -10.08 -15.19 -17.55
N GLU A 7 -9.09 -15.82 -18.19
CA GLU A 7 -9.00 -17.28 -18.36
C GLU A 7 -8.45 -17.98 -17.11
N ASN A 8 -7.69 -17.25 -16.25
CA ASN A 8 -7.05 -17.77 -15.04
C ASN A 8 -7.59 -17.08 -13.79
N THR A 9 -8.84 -17.34 -13.47
CA THR A 9 -9.59 -16.70 -12.38
C THR A 9 -8.92 -16.81 -11.01
N GLU A 10 -8.31 -17.97 -10.72
CA GLU A 10 -7.57 -18.17 -9.46
C GLU A 10 -6.35 -17.25 -9.35
N LEU A 11 -5.65 -17.02 -10.47
CA LEU A 11 -4.50 -16.13 -10.50
C LEU A 11 -4.91 -14.66 -10.34
N ALA A 12 -6.08 -14.27 -10.88
CA ALA A 12 -6.61 -12.93 -10.71
C ALA A 12 -6.93 -12.62 -9.23
N ILE A 13 -7.50 -13.59 -8.50
CA ILE A 13 -7.79 -13.48 -7.06
C ILE A 13 -6.48 -13.32 -6.25
N ILE A 14 -5.48 -14.15 -6.55
CA ILE A 14 -4.18 -14.10 -5.86
C ILE A 14 -3.41 -12.83 -6.19
N ALA A 15 -3.59 -12.26 -7.37
CA ALA A 15 -2.94 -11.02 -7.78
C ALA A 15 -3.33 -9.83 -6.90
N ILE A 16 -4.57 -9.78 -6.38
CA ILE A 16 -5.06 -8.68 -5.54
C ILE A 16 -4.18 -8.45 -4.30
N PRO A 17 -4.01 -9.43 -3.39
CA PRO A 17 -3.16 -9.24 -2.22
C PRO A 17 -1.68 -9.05 -2.57
N ILE A 18 -1.19 -9.65 -3.66
CA ILE A 18 0.20 -9.48 -4.12
C ILE A 18 0.42 -8.03 -4.59
N PHE A 19 -0.46 -7.48 -5.42
CA PHE A 19 -0.33 -6.09 -5.86
C PHE A 19 -0.51 -5.12 -4.71
N ALA A 20 -1.45 -5.35 -3.79
CA ALA A 20 -1.63 -4.54 -2.61
C ALA A 20 -0.39 -4.56 -1.71
N PHE A 21 0.21 -5.73 -1.50
CA PHE A 21 1.48 -5.87 -0.76
C PHE A 21 2.63 -5.15 -1.47
N ALA A 22 2.81 -5.39 -2.77
CA ALA A 22 3.90 -4.79 -3.53
C ALA A 22 3.80 -3.26 -3.59
N GLU A 23 2.58 -2.72 -3.70
CA GLU A 23 2.32 -1.28 -3.66
C GLU A 23 2.62 -0.67 -2.28
N ALA A 24 2.34 -1.40 -1.20
CA ALA A 24 2.57 -0.93 0.16
C ALA A 24 4.03 -1.09 0.59
N PHE A 25 4.72 -2.15 0.13
CA PHE A 25 6.08 -2.47 0.56
C PHE A 25 7.10 -1.42 0.10
N VAL A 26 8.00 -1.04 1.02
CA VAL A 26 9.07 -0.07 0.75
C VAL A 26 9.98 -0.54 -0.39
N GLY A 27 10.15 0.32 -1.38
CA GLY A 27 10.95 0.02 -2.57
C GLY A 27 10.11 -0.48 -3.74
N LEU A 28 9.25 -1.47 -3.57
CA LEU A 28 8.38 -1.97 -4.64
C LEU A 28 7.25 -0.97 -4.95
N GLY A 29 6.64 -0.36 -3.94
CA GLY A 29 5.54 0.58 -4.09
C GLY A 29 5.86 1.87 -4.88
N LEU A 30 7.13 2.12 -5.17
CA LEU A 30 7.53 3.20 -6.08
C LEU A 30 7.51 2.79 -7.56
N PHE A 31 7.42 1.49 -7.84
CA PHE A 31 7.39 0.92 -9.18
C PHE A 31 6.02 0.32 -9.52
N VAL A 32 5.30 -0.17 -8.50
CA VAL A 32 3.97 -0.76 -8.65
C VAL A 32 2.94 0.35 -8.45
N SER A 33 2.17 0.61 -9.50
CA SER A 33 1.10 1.62 -9.45
C SER A 33 -0.18 1.01 -8.87
N GLY A 34 -0.86 1.74 -7.99
CA GLY A 34 -2.20 1.39 -7.51
C GLY A 34 -3.24 1.18 -8.62
N ALA A 35 -2.97 1.71 -9.80
CA ALA A 35 -3.79 1.44 -10.97
C ALA A 35 -3.84 -0.05 -11.33
N LEU A 36 -2.76 -0.80 -11.14
CA LEU A 36 -2.75 -2.25 -11.38
C LEU A 36 -3.67 -2.99 -10.42
N LEU A 37 -3.69 -2.57 -9.16
CA LEU A 37 -4.61 -3.13 -8.17
C LEU A 37 -6.07 -2.82 -8.52
N VAL A 38 -6.38 -1.58 -8.92
CA VAL A 38 -7.74 -1.20 -9.33
C VAL A 38 -8.17 -2.00 -10.55
N ILE A 39 -7.32 -2.12 -11.58
CA ILE A 39 -7.61 -2.90 -12.78
C ILE A 39 -7.86 -4.37 -12.44
N ALA A 40 -6.98 -5.00 -11.67
CA ALA A 40 -7.14 -6.40 -11.26
C ALA A 40 -8.43 -6.59 -10.45
N SER A 41 -8.72 -5.68 -9.53
CA SER A 41 -9.94 -5.72 -8.71
C SER A 41 -11.21 -5.55 -9.54
N SER A 42 -11.22 -4.64 -10.52
CA SER A 42 -12.36 -4.44 -11.41
C SER A 42 -12.62 -5.68 -12.27
N ILE A 43 -11.56 -6.31 -12.83
CA ILE A 43 -11.69 -7.54 -13.61
C ILE A 43 -12.32 -8.66 -12.77
N VAL A 44 -11.84 -8.85 -11.52
CA VAL A 44 -12.36 -9.88 -10.62
C VAL A 44 -13.82 -9.62 -10.27
N TYR A 45 -14.18 -8.36 -10.05
CA TYR A 45 -15.55 -7.95 -9.73
C TYR A 45 -16.50 -8.12 -10.93
N GLU A 46 -16.14 -7.62 -12.10
CA GLU A 46 -16.96 -7.68 -13.33
C GLU A 46 -17.21 -9.13 -13.80
N ASN A 47 -16.24 -10.02 -13.60
CA ASN A 47 -16.42 -11.44 -13.90
C ASN A 47 -17.17 -12.20 -12.79
N GLY A 48 -17.67 -11.53 -11.75
CA GLY A 48 -18.43 -12.15 -10.67
C GLY A 48 -17.64 -13.14 -9.80
N LEU A 49 -16.29 -13.06 -9.82
CA LEU A 49 -15.41 -14.02 -9.14
C LEU A 49 -15.38 -13.79 -7.62
N LEU A 50 -15.43 -12.52 -7.20
CA LEU A 50 -15.50 -12.13 -5.80
C LEU A 50 -16.41 -10.92 -5.62
N SER A 51 -17.02 -10.84 -4.43
CA SER A 51 -17.72 -9.63 -3.98
C SER A 51 -16.72 -8.50 -3.69
N VAL A 52 -17.19 -7.26 -3.70
CA VAL A 52 -16.40 -6.08 -3.33
C VAL A 52 -15.79 -6.24 -1.92
N GLU A 53 -16.53 -6.87 -1.01
CA GLU A 53 -16.05 -7.17 0.35
C GLU A 53 -14.86 -8.14 0.34
N GLY A 54 -14.94 -9.21 -0.47
CA GLY A 54 -13.85 -10.18 -0.63
C GLY A 54 -12.60 -9.52 -1.21
N ILE A 55 -12.75 -8.71 -2.26
CA ILE A 55 -11.67 -7.96 -2.90
C ILE A 55 -11.04 -6.99 -1.89
N SER A 56 -11.86 -6.23 -1.17
CA SER A 56 -11.39 -5.26 -0.16
C SER A 56 -10.64 -5.94 0.98
N THR A 57 -11.11 -7.12 1.42
CA THR A 57 -10.45 -7.91 2.47
C THR A 57 -9.07 -8.39 2.02
N LEU A 58 -8.95 -8.93 0.81
CA LEU A 58 -7.67 -9.38 0.26
C LEU A 58 -6.71 -8.21 0.06
N ALA A 59 -7.20 -7.08 -0.46
CA ALA A 59 -6.41 -5.86 -0.62
C ALA A 59 -5.95 -5.29 0.73
N PHE A 60 -6.83 -5.30 1.75
CA PHE A 60 -6.50 -4.90 3.12
C PHE A 60 -5.36 -5.72 3.70
N LEU A 61 -5.47 -7.06 3.62
CA LEU A 61 -4.44 -7.95 4.16
C LEU A 61 -3.11 -7.77 3.45
N GLY A 62 -3.12 -7.69 2.13
CA GLY A 62 -1.91 -7.45 1.33
C GLY A 62 -1.25 -6.11 1.71
N ALA A 63 -2.02 -5.03 1.77
CA ALA A 63 -1.52 -3.70 2.08
C ALA A 63 -0.97 -3.63 3.51
N LEU A 64 -1.71 -4.15 4.50
CA LEU A 64 -1.28 -4.18 5.90
C LEU A 64 0.05 -4.94 6.07
N LEU A 65 0.17 -6.12 5.45
CA LEU A 65 1.41 -6.89 5.49
C LEU A 65 2.57 -6.16 4.81
N GLY A 66 2.32 -5.46 3.71
CA GLY A 66 3.33 -4.66 3.02
C GLY A 66 3.83 -3.50 3.87
N ASP A 67 2.92 -2.75 4.51
CA ASP A 67 3.26 -1.62 5.39
C ASP A 67 4.01 -2.10 6.64
N LEU A 68 3.56 -3.18 7.28
CA LEU A 68 4.25 -3.79 8.41
C LEU A 68 5.65 -4.27 8.03
N ALA A 69 5.79 -4.96 6.90
CA ALA A 69 7.10 -5.39 6.41
C ALA A 69 8.03 -4.19 6.18
N GLY A 70 7.53 -3.12 5.54
CA GLY A 70 8.26 -1.87 5.35
C GLY A 70 8.69 -1.23 6.67
N PHE A 71 7.77 -1.15 7.66
CA PHE A 71 8.04 -0.62 8.99
C PHE A 71 9.15 -1.41 9.71
N TYR A 72 9.07 -2.75 9.71
CA TYR A 72 10.08 -3.57 10.36
C TYR A 72 11.42 -3.56 9.64
N VAL A 73 11.44 -3.46 8.31
CA VAL A 73 12.67 -3.22 7.55
C VAL A 73 13.31 -1.92 8.02
N GLY A 74 12.55 -0.83 8.09
CA GLY A 74 13.03 0.45 8.61
C GLY A 74 13.55 0.36 10.04
N LYS A 75 12.80 -0.30 10.92
CA LYS A 75 13.17 -0.48 12.34
C LYS A 75 14.43 -1.30 12.52
N LYS A 76 14.63 -2.35 11.71
CA LYS A 76 15.81 -3.22 11.77
C LYS A 76 17.04 -2.56 11.18
N THR A 77 16.88 -1.81 10.09
CA THR A 77 17.99 -1.11 9.44
C THR A 77 18.37 0.19 10.17
N GLY A 78 17.42 0.81 10.88
CA GLY A 78 17.66 2.01 11.67
C GLY A 78 18.32 3.14 10.88
N PRO A 79 19.33 3.82 11.45
CA PRO A 79 20.05 4.93 10.79
C PRO A 79 20.71 4.52 9.47
N TYR A 80 21.15 3.26 9.35
CA TYR A 80 21.79 2.73 8.14
C TYR A 80 20.85 2.70 6.92
N PHE A 81 19.52 2.78 7.14
CA PHE A 81 18.55 2.85 6.04
C PHE A 81 18.88 3.99 5.07
N GLN A 82 19.31 5.15 5.59
CA GLN A 82 19.64 6.32 4.79
C GLN A 82 20.91 6.14 3.94
N GLU A 83 21.77 5.22 4.30
CA GLU A 83 23.00 4.89 3.58
C GLU A 83 22.78 3.88 2.45
N THR A 84 21.59 3.24 2.42
CA THR A 84 21.26 2.27 1.38
C THR A 84 21.23 2.91 -0.01
N GLN A 85 21.54 2.13 -1.05
CA GLN A 85 21.45 2.59 -2.45
C GLN A 85 20.03 3.08 -2.79
N PHE A 86 19.00 2.45 -2.20
CA PHE A 86 17.62 2.85 -2.34
C PHE A 86 17.40 4.27 -1.81
N ALA A 87 17.83 4.55 -0.60
CA ALA A 87 17.69 5.86 0.02
C ALA A 87 18.44 6.96 -0.75
N ARG A 88 19.66 6.65 -1.22
CA ARG A 88 20.46 7.60 -2.02
C ARG A 88 19.79 7.95 -3.34
N LYS A 89 19.22 6.96 -4.05
CA LYS A 89 18.49 7.17 -5.31
C LYS A 89 17.17 7.94 -5.12
N ARG A 90 16.56 7.88 -3.94
CA ARG A 90 15.25 8.46 -3.63
C ARG A 90 15.32 9.56 -2.55
N LYS A 91 16.44 10.26 -2.47
CA LYS A 91 16.71 11.30 -1.46
C LYS A 91 15.56 12.31 -1.30
N ASN A 92 15.02 12.81 -2.41
CA ASN A 92 13.91 13.78 -2.38
C ASN A 92 12.63 13.18 -1.75
N THR A 93 12.31 11.93 -2.08
CA THR A 93 11.13 11.24 -1.53
C THR A 93 11.29 11.03 -0.02
N ILE A 94 12.47 10.60 0.42
CA ILE A 94 12.80 10.39 1.83
C ILE A 94 12.77 11.71 2.60
N GLN A 95 13.31 12.79 2.04
CA GLN A 95 13.26 14.12 2.67
C GLN A 95 11.82 14.62 2.82
N ARG A 96 10.96 14.39 1.83
CA ARG A 96 9.52 14.72 1.93
C ARG A 96 8.85 13.91 3.04
N ALA A 97 9.09 12.59 3.10
CA ALA A 97 8.57 11.74 4.16
C ALA A 97 9.04 12.21 5.54
N SER A 98 10.35 12.51 5.71
CA SER A 98 10.90 13.01 6.98
C SER A 98 10.26 14.34 7.41
N LYS A 99 10.06 15.29 6.48
CA LYS A 99 9.37 16.55 6.75
C LYS A 99 7.93 16.33 7.17
N MET A 100 7.23 15.41 6.51
CA MET A 100 5.84 15.08 6.87
C MET A 100 5.77 14.45 8.27
N ILE A 101 6.68 13.54 8.61
CA ILE A 101 6.75 12.95 9.96
C ILE A 101 6.97 14.04 11.03
N ALA A 102 7.89 14.99 10.77
CA ALA A 102 8.16 16.08 11.68
C ALA A 102 6.97 17.04 11.86
N ASN A 103 6.24 17.33 10.78
CA ASN A 103 5.15 18.30 10.81
C ASN A 103 3.83 17.70 11.31
N TYR A 104 3.52 16.46 10.98
CA TYR A 104 2.21 15.84 11.21
C TYR A 104 2.24 14.73 12.27
N GLY A 105 3.41 14.32 12.76
CA GLY A 105 3.53 13.30 13.81
C GLY A 105 2.77 12.02 13.45
N ASN A 106 1.87 11.58 14.34
CA ASN A 106 1.10 10.34 14.18
C ASN A 106 0.16 10.35 12.96
N TYR A 107 -0.34 11.54 12.57
CA TYR A 107 -1.27 11.68 11.44
C TYR A 107 -0.61 11.39 10.08
N VAL A 108 0.71 11.35 10.04
CA VAL A 108 1.47 11.04 8.81
C VAL A 108 1.12 9.67 8.24
N VAL A 109 0.72 8.70 9.07
CA VAL A 109 0.29 7.37 8.62
C VAL A 109 -0.91 7.49 7.67
N PHE A 110 -1.88 8.32 8.03
CA PHE A 110 -3.06 8.58 7.18
C PHE A 110 -2.70 9.41 5.95
N LEU A 111 -2.06 10.55 6.14
CA LEU A 111 -1.72 11.48 5.04
C LEU A 111 -0.81 10.82 4.01
N GLY A 112 0.17 10.06 4.51
CA GLY A 112 1.12 9.36 3.65
C GLY A 112 0.48 8.34 2.74
N ARG A 113 -0.56 7.67 3.22
CA ARG A 113 -1.26 6.64 2.45
C ARG A 113 -1.96 7.17 1.21
N PHE A 114 -2.43 8.41 1.24
CA PHE A 114 -3.08 9.06 0.10
C PHE A 114 -2.10 9.75 -0.87
N LEU A 115 -0.80 9.74 -0.56
CA LEU A 115 0.23 10.34 -1.40
C LEU A 115 1.08 9.26 -2.08
N PRO A 116 0.80 8.92 -3.35
CA PRO A 116 1.42 7.77 -4.04
C PRO A 116 2.96 7.80 -4.01
N ALA A 117 3.55 9.00 -4.11
CA ALA A 117 5.00 9.17 -4.19
C ALA A 117 5.77 8.81 -2.90
N ILE A 118 5.11 8.83 -1.75
CA ILE A 118 5.75 8.64 -0.43
C ILE A 118 5.09 7.56 0.42
N ARG A 119 3.94 7.04 -0.01
CA ARG A 119 3.14 6.06 0.70
C ARG A 119 3.98 4.89 1.24
N SER A 120 4.71 4.19 0.38
CA SER A 120 5.51 3.03 0.76
C SER A 120 6.77 3.37 1.57
N VAL A 121 7.18 4.63 1.57
CA VAL A 121 8.38 5.10 2.30
C VAL A 121 8.05 5.46 3.75
N ILE A 122 6.85 5.96 4.02
CA ILE A 122 6.46 6.43 5.36
C ILE A 122 6.54 5.33 6.42
N PRO A 123 6.02 4.09 6.23
CA PRO A 123 6.17 3.02 7.19
C PRO A 123 7.63 2.75 7.56
N ALA A 124 8.51 2.65 6.55
CA ALA A 124 9.93 2.43 6.78
C ALA A 124 10.58 3.59 7.56
N MET A 125 10.26 4.83 7.21
CA MET A 125 10.80 6.01 7.90
C MET A 125 10.32 6.13 9.35
N LEU A 126 9.08 5.73 9.63
CA LEU A 126 8.58 5.62 11.01
C LEU A 126 9.31 4.53 11.79
N GLY A 127 9.62 3.41 11.13
CA GLY A 127 10.46 2.36 11.69
C GLY A 127 11.86 2.86 12.04
N VAL A 128 12.52 3.57 11.10
CA VAL A 128 13.84 4.22 11.30
C VAL A 128 13.81 5.22 12.46
N ALA A 129 12.72 6.00 12.58
CA ALA A 129 12.53 6.99 13.63
C ALA A 129 12.25 6.38 15.02
N GLY A 130 12.18 5.04 15.14
CA GLY A 130 11.92 4.37 16.40
C GLY A 130 10.46 4.46 16.88
N PHE A 131 9.53 4.68 15.95
CA PHE A 131 8.11 4.77 16.30
C PHE A 131 7.61 3.47 16.96
N SER A 132 6.66 3.59 17.91
CA SER A 132 6.11 2.44 18.61
C SER A 132 5.39 1.49 17.65
N SER A 133 5.78 0.21 17.62
CA SER A 133 5.18 -0.80 16.74
C SER A 133 3.68 -0.96 16.97
N PHE A 134 3.24 -0.91 18.24
CA PHE A 134 1.81 -1.02 18.56
C PHE A 134 1.01 0.20 18.08
N LYS A 135 1.54 1.42 18.29
CA LYS A 135 0.89 2.64 17.78
C LYS A 135 0.83 2.63 16.26
N PHE A 136 1.92 2.21 15.60
CA PHE A 136 1.96 2.09 14.14
C PHE A 136 0.89 1.11 13.66
N LEU A 137 0.82 -0.10 14.23
CA LEU A 137 -0.15 -1.12 13.84
C LEU A 137 -1.59 -0.60 13.93
N VAL A 138 -1.96 0.04 15.05
CA VAL A 138 -3.34 0.56 15.23
C VAL A 138 -3.66 1.63 14.20
N LEU A 139 -2.76 2.60 14.00
CA LEU A 139 -2.96 3.67 13.03
C LEU A 139 -2.99 3.15 11.60
N ASP A 140 -2.15 2.18 11.28
CA ASP A 140 -2.06 1.59 9.95
C ASP A 140 -3.30 0.75 9.62
N VAL A 141 -3.82 -0.04 10.57
CA VAL A 141 -5.10 -0.75 10.42
C VAL A 141 -6.22 0.22 10.08
N LEU A 142 -6.34 1.34 10.82
CA LEU A 142 -7.36 2.35 10.56
C LEU A 142 -7.18 3.02 9.20
N ALA A 143 -5.94 3.34 8.83
CA ALA A 143 -5.62 3.93 7.53
C ALA A 143 -5.90 2.96 6.37
N CYS A 144 -5.59 1.65 6.56
CA CYS A 144 -5.92 0.59 5.61
C CYS A 144 -7.43 0.46 5.41
N LEU A 145 -8.21 0.46 6.50
CA LEU A 145 -9.68 0.38 6.42
C LEU A 145 -10.25 1.56 5.63
N LEU A 146 -9.81 2.78 5.93
CA LEU A 146 -10.24 3.97 5.21
C LEU A 146 -9.91 3.89 3.71
N TRP A 147 -8.73 3.40 3.38
CA TRP A 147 -8.32 3.20 2.00
C TRP A 147 -9.12 2.11 1.29
N CYS A 148 -9.47 1.01 1.98
CA CYS A 148 -10.32 -0.05 1.42
C CYS A 148 -11.73 0.46 1.10
N VAL A 149 -12.28 1.36 1.93
CA VAL A 149 -13.57 2.03 1.62
C VAL A 149 -13.44 2.85 0.33
N ALA A 150 -12.35 3.59 0.15
CA ALA A 150 -12.10 4.33 -1.08
C ALA A 150 -11.95 3.39 -2.29
N LEU A 151 -11.23 2.27 -2.15
CA LEU A 151 -11.09 1.25 -3.20
C LEU A 151 -12.45 0.65 -3.58
N ALA A 152 -13.26 0.27 -2.60
CA ALA A 152 -14.61 -0.24 -2.82
C ALA A 152 -15.49 0.75 -3.58
N ALA A 153 -15.44 2.03 -3.20
CA ALA A 153 -16.18 3.09 -3.89
C ALA A 153 -15.73 3.26 -5.35
N ILE A 154 -14.44 3.13 -5.62
CA ILE A 154 -13.90 3.20 -6.99
C ILE A 154 -14.40 2.01 -7.82
N ILE A 155 -14.33 0.79 -7.27
CA ILE A 155 -14.77 -0.44 -7.98
C ILE A 155 -16.27 -0.34 -8.30
N LEU A 156 -17.10 0.05 -7.35
CA LEU A 156 -18.54 0.22 -7.56
C LEU A 156 -18.84 1.36 -8.54
N GLY A 157 -18.10 2.48 -8.48
CA GLY A 157 -18.26 3.60 -9.40
C GLY A 157 -17.90 3.23 -10.86
N ILE A 158 -16.88 2.42 -11.08
CA ILE A 158 -16.53 1.92 -12.41
C ILE A 158 -17.62 0.95 -12.92
N GLY A 159 -18.09 0.02 -12.08
CA GLY A 159 -19.13 -0.95 -12.44
C GLY A 159 -20.51 -0.32 -12.76
N THR A 160 -20.75 0.92 -12.32
CA THR A 160 -21.99 1.66 -12.67
C THR A 160 -21.86 2.48 -13.96
N MET A 161 -20.64 2.65 -14.49
CA MET A 161 -20.37 3.44 -15.70
C MET A 161 -20.20 2.57 -16.97
N LEU A 162 -20.04 1.26 -16.80
CA LEU A 162 -19.95 0.26 -17.88
C LEU A 162 -21.25 -0.50 -18.03
#